data_ea73b1bad612cf1854fdf82fcad4054d
#
_entry.id   ea73b1bad612cf1854fdf82fcad4054d
#
_cell.length_a   1.000
_cell.length_b   1.000
_cell.length_c   1.000
_cell.angle_alpha   90.00
_cell.angle_beta   90.00
_cell.angle_gamma   90.00
#
_symmetry.space_group_name_H-M   'P 1'
#
loop_
_entity.id
_entity.type
_entity.pdbx_description
1 polymer ?
#
loop_
_entity_poly.entity_id
_entity_poly.type
_entity_poly.pdbx_seq_one_letter_code
_entity_poly.pdbx_strand_id
1 'polypeptide(L)'
;MDSTDDMPGTLDDRLAAPPSPRDRILRAAATLLTAGGREAVSTRAVSAAAGVQPPTIYRQFGDMRGLLDAVAADGFARYLRGKVARVDTEDPVADLRAGWDAHIGFGLANPALYALMYGDPKPGTMPTAAVEARTLLEGLVRRVAEAGRLRVGVGRATRMIHAGGVGVVLTLIAVEGPDRDLAVSDLTREAIVAAVTMDTLPGGVTKGAGPRRVAGRAVALKAVLPEAAAAFTAAERALLAEWLDRLIQEP
;
A
#
# COMPACT_ATOMS: atom_id res chain seq x y z
N MET A 1 -0.26 -29.05 -62.59
CA MET A 1 -1.08 -29.48 -61.44
C MET A 1 -0.65 -28.66 -60.28
N ASP A 2 -1.34 -27.58 -60.21
CA ASP A 2 -1.03 -26.45 -59.33
C ASP A 2 -1.80 -26.65 -58.03
N SER A 3 -1.14 -26.67 -56.91
CA SER A 3 -1.76 -26.74 -55.60
C SER A 3 -1.28 -25.56 -54.81
N THR A 4 -2.08 -24.52 -54.90
CA THR A 4 -2.00 -23.29 -54.09
C THR A 4 -2.26 -23.66 -52.63
N ASP A 5 -1.25 -23.55 -51.81
CA ASP A 5 -1.30 -23.70 -50.35
C ASP A 5 -1.87 -22.42 -49.75
N ASP A 6 -3.13 -22.49 -49.36
CA ASP A 6 -3.89 -21.42 -48.73
C ASP A 6 -3.55 -21.42 -47.22
N MET A 7 -2.62 -20.59 -46.80
CA MET A 7 -2.28 -20.33 -45.39
C MET A 7 -3.39 -19.51 -44.76
N PRO A 8 -4.11 -19.99 -43.75
CA PRO A 8 -5.04 -19.16 -42.99
C PRO A 8 -4.28 -18.16 -42.16
N GLY A 9 -4.50 -16.87 -42.45
CA GLY A 9 -4.00 -15.77 -41.68
C GLY A 9 -4.34 -15.91 -40.19
N THR A 10 -3.37 -15.64 -39.36
CA THR A 10 -3.44 -15.63 -37.90
C THR A 10 -4.56 -14.74 -37.38
N LEU A 11 -5.59 -15.37 -36.79
CA LEU A 11 -6.75 -14.78 -36.12
C LEU A 11 -6.37 -14.17 -34.75
N ASP A 12 -5.41 -13.31 -34.66
CA ASP A 12 -5.03 -12.70 -33.37
C ASP A 12 -4.93 -11.16 -33.40
N ASP A 13 -5.57 -10.53 -34.35
CA ASP A 13 -5.82 -9.08 -34.32
C ASP A 13 -7.29 -8.83 -33.95
N ARG A 14 -7.75 -9.39 -32.79
CA ARG A 14 -9.03 -9.03 -32.21
C ARG A 14 -8.91 -7.63 -31.69
N LEU A 15 -9.33 -6.66 -32.53
CA LEU A 15 -9.66 -5.26 -32.26
C LEU A 15 -10.01 -5.07 -30.79
N ALA A 16 -9.03 -4.63 -29.98
CA ALA A 16 -9.31 -4.12 -28.66
C ALA A 16 -10.31 -2.98 -28.81
N ALA A 17 -11.47 -3.10 -28.17
CA ALA A 17 -12.49 -2.08 -28.22
C ALA A 17 -11.88 -0.71 -27.92
N PRO A 18 -12.27 0.36 -28.64
CA PRO A 18 -11.69 1.68 -28.41
C PRO A 18 -11.85 2.05 -26.92
N PRO A 19 -10.80 2.66 -26.32
CA PRO A 19 -10.82 2.96 -24.89
C PRO A 19 -12.03 3.82 -24.52
N SER A 20 -12.68 3.45 -23.42
CA SER A 20 -13.85 4.18 -22.94
C SER A 20 -13.53 5.66 -22.68
N PRO A 21 -14.52 6.56 -22.69
CA PRO A 21 -14.30 7.95 -22.29
C PRO A 21 -13.64 8.08 -20.92
N ARG A 22 -13.98 7.20 -19.97
CA ARG A 22 -13.38 7.12 -18.65
C ARG A 22 -11.88 6.82 -18.73
N ASP A 23 -11.49 5.83 -19.52
CA ASP A 23 -10.08 5.43 -19.66
C ASP A 23 -9.25 6.51 -20.39
N ARG A 24 -9.85 7.20 -21.37
CA ARG A 24 -9.17 8.32 -22.03
C ARG A 24 -8.91 9.46 -21.07
N ILE A 25 -9.89 9.82 -20.23
CA ILE A 25 -9.76 10.87 -19.21
C ILE A 25 -8.68 10.50 -18.19
N LEU A 26 -8.71 9.27 -17.67
CA LEU A 26 -7.70 8.80 -16.70
C LEU A 26 -6.28 8.84 -17.28
N ARG A 27 -6.09 8.35 -18.51
CA ARG A 27 -4.79 8.40 -19.19
C ARG A 27 -4.32 9.83 -19.44
N ALA A 28 -5.19 10.69 -19.94
CA ALA A 28 -4.86 12.09 -20.18
C ALA A 28 -4.45 12.80 -18.87
N ALA A 29 -5.22 12.61 -17.80
CA ALA A 29 -4.93 13.20 -16.50
C ALA A 29 -3.61 12.66 -15.90
N ALA A 30 -3.33 11.35 -16.03
CA ALA A 30 -2.07 10.74 -15.58
C ALA A 30 -0.86 11.29 -16.35
N THR A 31 -0.97 11.47 -17.67
CA THR A 31 0.08 12.06 -18.51
C THR A 31 0.37 13.50 -18.09
N LEU A 32 -0.68 14.32 -17.94
CA LEU A 32 -0.55 15.71 -17.50
C LEU A 32 0.08 15.81 -16.09
N LEU A 33 -0.34 14.92 -15.18
CA LEU A 33 0.21 14.84 -13.82
C LEU A 33 1.71 14.55 -13.84
N THR A 34 2.14 13.58 -14.65
CA THR A 34 3.56 13.20 -14.76
C THR A 34 4.39 14.32 -15.39
N ALA A 35 3.85 15.04 -16.37
CA ALA A 35 4.58 16.07 -17.11
C ALA A 35 4.71 17.38 -16.33
N GLY A 36 3.71 17.78 -15.54
CA GLY A 36 3.67 19.10 -14.91
C GLY A 36 3.04 19.11 -13.51
N GLY A 37 2.98 17.96 -12.84
CA GLY A 37 2.42 17.86 -11.50
C GLY A 37 0.91 18.17 -11.43
N ARG A 38 0.43 18.39 -10.22
CA ARG A 38 -0.99 18.63 -9.98
C ARG A 38 -1.52 19.87 -10.70
N GLU A 39 -0.70 20.92 -10.82
CA GLU A 39 -1.08 22.20 -11.45
C GLU A 39 -1.39 22.05 -12.94
N ALA A 40 -0.77 21.09 -13.65
CA ALA A 40 -1.05 20.80 -15.04
C ALA A 40 -2.42 20.11 -15.25
N VAL A 41 -3.00 19.52 -14.18
CA VAL A 41 -4.27 18.77 -14.29
C VAL A 41 -5.45 19.69 -14.05
N SER A 42 -5.90 20.37 -15.09
CA SER A 42 -7.11 21.21 -15.08
C SER A 42 -8.21 20.61 -15.97
N THR A 43 -9.48 20.98 -15.70
CA THR A 43 -10.62 20.55 -16.54
C THR A 43 -10.38 20.82 -18.02
N ARG A 44 -9.85 22.00 -18.35
CA ARG A 44 -9.55 22.41 -19.73
C ARG A 44 -8.47 21.52 -20.36
N ALA A 45 -7.35 21.31 -19.65
CA ALA A 45 -6.24 20.51 -20.16
C ALA A 45 -6.63 19.04 -20.33
N VAL A 46 -7.34 18.46 -19.35
CA VAL A 46 -7.81 17.08 -19.41
C VAL A 46 -8.83 16.89 -20.52
N SER A 47 -9.80 17.81 -20.67
CA SER A 47 -10.81 17.75 -21.75
C SER A 47 -10.15 17.77 -23.14
N ALA A 48 -9.20 18.67 -23.35
CA ALA A 48 -8.45 18.76 -24.59
C ALA A 48 -7.64 17.49 -24.88
N ALA A 49 -6.88 17.02 -23.90
CA ALA A 49 -6.03 15.83 -24.05
C ALA A 49 -6.82 14.51 -24.22
N ALA A 50 -7.99 14.40 -23.59
CA ALA A 50 -8.84 13.20 -23.67
C ALA A 50 -9.81 13.22 -24.86
N GLY A 51 -9.96 14.35 -25.57
CA GLY A 51 -10.94 14.52 -26.64
C GLY A 51 -12.38 14.38 -26.13
N VAL A 52 -12.69 15.02 -24.98
CA VAL A 52 -14.04 14.98 -24.38
C VAL A 52 -14.50 16.39 -24.01
N GLN A 53 -15.82 16.55 -23.87
CA GLN A 53 -16.38 17.81 -23.36
C GLN A 53 -16.29 17.84 -21.81
N PRO A 54 -16.07 19.02 -21.17
CA PRO A 54 -15.99 19.16 -19.72
C PRO A 54 -17.07 18.46 -18.90
N PRO A 55 -18.37 18.49 -19.28
CA PRO A 55 -19.44 17.80 -18.56
C PRO A 55 -19.21 16.27 -18.44
N THR A 56 -18.46 15.68 -19.39
CA THR A 56 -18.15 14.24 -19.34
C THR A 56 -17.24 13.90 -18.16
N ILE A 57 -16.29 14.78 -17.82
CA ILE A 57 -15.41 14.61 -16.66
C ILE A 57 -16.25 14.58 -15.38
N TYR A 58 -17.10 15.57 -15.19
CA TYR A 58 -17.95 15.68 -14.00
C TYR A 58 -18.92 14.51 -13.87
N ARG A 59 -19.51 14.04 -14.97
CA ARG A 59 -20.39 12.87 -14.97
C ARG A 59 -19.66 11.59 -14.56
N GLN A 60 -18.37 11.43 -14.92
CA GLN A 60 -17.60 10.22 -14.66
C GLN A 60 -16.93 10.21 -13.27
N PHE A 61 -16.57 11.37 -12.74
CA PHE A 61 -15.70 11.47 -11.55
C PHE A 61 -16.27 12.40 -10.47
N GLY A 62 -17.42 13.05 -10.70
CA GLY A 62 -18.04 14.00 -9.79
C GLY A 62 -17.38 15.38 -9.86
N ASP A 63 -16.11 15.46 -9.54
CA ASP A 63 -15.31 16.67 -9.58
C ASP A 63 -13.83 16.38 -9.93
N MET A 64 -12.99 17.42 -9.95
CA MET A 64 -11.55 17.28 -10.23
C MET A 64 -10.81 16.52 -9.13
N ARG A 65 -11.31 16.55 -7.90
CA ARG A 65 -10.75 15.78 -6.79
C ARG A 65 -11.03 14.29 -6.99
N GLY A 66 -12.24 13.91 -7.33
CA GLY A 66 -12.60 12.53 -7.68
C GLY A 66 -11.84 12.00 -8.89
N LEU A 67 -11.54 12.86 -9.90
CA LEU A 67 -10.64 12.47 -10.99
C LEU A 67 -9.23 12.20 -10.51
N LEU A 68 -8.65 13.06 -9.68
CA LEU A 68 -7.30 12.89 -9.14
C LEU A 68 -7.19 11.66 -8.22
N ASP A 69 -8.20 11.38 -7.40
CA ASP A 69 -8.28 10.15 -6.61
C ASP A 69 -8.32 8.91 -7.50
N ALA A 70 -9.13 8.93 -8.57
CA ALA A 70 -9.17 7.84 -9.53
C ALA A 70 -7.85 7.64 -10.29
N VAL A 71 -7.13 8.72 -10.61
CA VAL A 71 -5.78 8.65 -11.22
C VAL A 71 -4.78 8.01 -10.26
N ALA A 72 -4.80 8.41 -8.99
CA ALA A 72 -3.92 7.82 -7.98
C ALA A 72 -4.25 6.33 -7.77
N ALA A 73 -5.53 5.96 -7.67
CA ALA A 73 -5.97 4.58 -7.52
C ALA A 73 -5.56 3.70 -8.71
N ASP A 74 -5.78 4.16 -9.94
CA ASP A 74 -5.40 3.42 -11.15
C ASP A 74 -3.87 3.29 -11.29
N GLY A 75 -3.11 4.36 -10.99
CA GLY A 75 -1.65 4.33 -10.99
C GLY A 75 -1.09 3.35 -9.97
N PHE A 76 -1.63 3.34 -8.74
CA PHE A 76 -1.23 2.40 -7.69
C PHE A 76 -1.61 0.96 -8.04
N ALA A 77 -2.82 0.72 -8.54
CA ALA A 77 -3.25 -0.60 -8.99
C ALA A 77 -2.37 -1.15 -10.13
N ARG A 78 -1.95 -0.30 -11.09
CA ARG A 78 -0.99 -0.70 -12.15
C ARG A 78 0.36 -1.07 -11.56
N TYR A 79 0.87 -0.30 -10.61
CA TYR A 79 2.11 -0.64 -9.91
C TYR A 79 2.03 -1.99 -9.21
N LEU A 80 0.94 -2.28 -8.51
CA LEU A 80 0.73 -3.57 -7.84
C LEU A 80 0.68 -4.73 -8.85
N ARG A 81 0.00 -4.57 -9.99
CA ARG A 81 -0.05 -5.60 -11.06
C ARG A 81 1.32 -5.86 -11.69
N GLY A 82 2.13 -4.83 -11.86
CA GLY A 82 3.49 -4.95 -12.41
C GLY A 82 4.49 -5.60 -11.46
N LYS A 83 4.19 -5.67 -10.16
CA LYS A 83 4.97 -6.37 -9.14
C LYS A 83 4.31 -7.69 -8.75
N VAL A 84 4.10 -8.54 -9.75
CA VAL A 84 3.51 -9.88 -9.59
C VAL A 84 4.20 -10.67 -8.49
N ALA A 85 3.36 -11.25 -7.62
CA ALA A 85 3.65 -12.25 -6.61
C ALA A 85 4.72 -11.83 -5.57
N ARG A 86 4.32 -11.09 -4.55
CA ARG A 86 4.93 -11.30 -3.25
C ARG A 86 4.68 -12.75 -2.88
N VAL A 87 5.70 -13.57 -3.07
CA VAL A 87 5.72 -14.88 -2.41
C VAL A 87 5.87 -14.56 -0.93
N ASP A 88 4.83 -14.86 -0.15
CA ASP A 88 4.94 -14.82 1.30
C ASP A 88 6.05 -15.79 1.68
N THR A 89 7.10 -15.27 2.32
CA THR A 89 8.21 -16.12 2.77
C THR A 89 7.92 -16.68 4.16
N GLU A 90 8.77 -17.58 4.63
CA GLU A 90 8.69 -18.10 5.99
C GLU A 90 9.09 -17.05 7.06
N ASP A 91 9.78 -15.97 6.66
CA ASP A 91 10.14 -14.87 7.56
C ASP A 91 9.27 -13.62 7.35
N PRO A 92 8.20 -13.44 8.13
CA PRO A 92 7.30 -12.30 7.99
C PRO A 92 7.96 -10.95 8.30
N VAL A 93 9.09 -10.92 9.02
CA VAL A 93 9.83 -9.67 9.25
C VAL A 93 10.67 -9.32 8.02
N ALA A 94 11.22 -10.31 7.30
CA ALA A 94 11.86 -10.08 6.01
C ALA A 94 10.84 -9.57 4.98
N ASP A 95 9.62 -10.14 4.97
CA ASP A 95 8.52 -9.68 4.10
C ASP A 95 8.11 -8.24 4.43
N LEU A 96 8.09 -7.87 5.71
CA LEU A 96 7.81 -6.50 6.14
C LEU A 96 8.88 -5.51 5.64
N ARG A 97 10.18 -5.89 5.69
CA ARG A 97 11.29 -5.10 5.12
C ARG A 97 11.14 -4.94 3.60
N ALA A 98 10.87 -6.03 2.90
CA ALA A 98 10.61 -6.00 1.46
C ALA A 98 9.40 -5.12 1.12
N GLY A 99 8.39 -5.09 2.01
CA GLY A 99 7.24 -4.20 1.95
C GLY A 99 7.61 -2.74 2.01
N TRP A 100 8.49 -2.39 2.94
CA TRP A 100 9.03 -1.05 3.05
C TRP A 100 9.78 -0.66 1.77
N ASP A 101 10.73 -1.48 1.31
CA ASP A 101 11.53 -1.18 0.12
C ASP A 101 10.65 -1.00 -1.13
N ALA A 102 9.60 -1.81 -1.26
CA ALA A 102 8.63 -1.67 -2.33
C ALA A 102 7.85 -0.35 -2.24
N HIS A 103 7.48 0.09 -1.03
CA HIS A 103 6.79 1.36 -0.81
C HIS A 103 7.68 2.56 -1.16
N ILE A 104 8.94 2.56 -0.70
CA ILE A 104 9.92 3.59 -1.06
C ILE A 104 10.14 3.62 -2.58
N GLY A 105 10.38 2.47 -3.19
CA GLY A 105 10.57 2.36 -4.64
C GLY A 105 9.37 2.88 -5.45
N PHE A 106 8.14 2.64 -4.99
CA PHE A 106 6.95 3.21 -5.60
C PHE A 106 6.95 4.73 -5.54
N GLY A 107 7.18 5.30 -4.36
CA GLY A 107 7.16 6.75 -4.18
C GLY A 107 8.22 7.47 -5.01
N LEU A 108 9.44 6.92 -5.06
CA LEU A 108 10.53 7.47 -5.86
C LEU A 108 10.31 7.36 -7.37
N ALA A 109 9.68 6.28 -7.82
CA ALA A 109 9.35 6.08 -9.23
C ALA A 109 8.13 6.90 -9.68
N ASN A 110 7.23 7.29 -8.75
CA ASN A 110 5.97 7.94 -9.05
C ASN A 110 5.70 9.15 -8.14
N PRO A 111 6.59 10.15 -8.06
CA PRO A 111 6.50 11.22 -7.07
C PRO A 111 5.20 12.02 -7.16
N ALA A 112 4.71 12.30 -8.35
CA ALA A 112 3.46 13.04 -8.54
C ALA A 112 2.22 12.25 -8.07
N LEU A 113 2.17 10.94 -8.31
CA LEU A 113 1.12 10.07 -7.77
C LEU A 113 1.22 9.97 -6.25
N TYR A 114 2.44 9.85 -5.73
CA TYR A 114 2.67 9.76 -4.29
C TYR A 114 2.23 11.05 -3.57
N ALA A 115 2.48 12.21 -4.17
CA ALA A 115 2.00 13.49 -3.67
C ALA A 115 0.46 13.59 -3.64
N LEU A 116 -0.26 12.98 -4.60
CA LEU A 116 -1.72 12.90 -4.55
C LEU A 116 -2.22 12.02 -3.40
N MET A 117 -1.48 10.95 -3.08
CA MET A 117 -1.86 10.03 -2.00
C MET A 117 -1.61 10.63 -0.61
N TYR A 118 -0.52 11.38 -0.42
CA TYR A 118 -0.02 11.73 0.91
C TYR A 118 0.35 13.20 1.10
N GLY A 119 0.40 14.01 0.04
CA GLY A 119 0.90 15.38 0.11
C GLY A 119 -0.09 16.42 0.66
N ASP A 120 -1.39 16.11 0.70
CA ASP A 120 -2.44 17.04 1.21
C ASP A 120 -3.38 16.28 2.17
N PRO A 121 -2.92 15.94 3.39
CA PRO A 121 -3.71 15.19 4.35
C PRO A 121 -4.88 16.01 4.86
N LYS A 122 -6.09 15.43 4.81
CA LYS A 122 -7.33 16.04 5.34
C LYS A 122 -7.95 15.16 6.42
N PRO A 123 -8.31 15.73 7.58
CA PRO A 123 -8.96 14.97 8.64
C PRO A 123 -10.20 14.22 8.12
N GLY A 124 -10.31 12.94 8.49
CA GLY A 124 -11.45 12.11 8.12
C GLY A 124 -11.53 11.67 6.66
N THR A 125 -10.55 12.05 5.81
CA THR A 125 -10.55 11.69 4.40
C THR A 125 -9.20 11.07 4.02
N MET A 126 -9.23 9.92 3.38
CA MET A 126 -8.02 9.26 2.87
C MET A 126 -8.25 8.86 1.40
N PRO A 127 -7.32 9.19 0.49
CA PRO A 127 -7.40 8.75 -0.90
C PRO A 127 -7.50 7.22 -1.01
N THR A 128 -8.24 6.75 -2.01
CA THR A 128 -8.49 5.30 -2.22
C THR A 128 -7.19 4.49 -2.29
N ALA A 129 -6.21 4.96 -3.02
CA ALA A 129 -4.89 4.30 -3.12
C ALA A 129 -4.15 4.24 -1.77
N ALA A 130 -4.28 5.26 -0.93
CA ALA A 130 -3.65 5.27 0.39
C ALA A 130 -4.34 4.29 1.37
N VAL A 131 -5.66 4.11 1.26
CA VAL A 131 -6.41 3.09 2.01
C VAL A 131 -5.94 1.69 1.61
N GLU A 132 -5.82 1.42 0.31
CA GLU A 132 -5.37 0.14 -0.22
C GLU A 132 -3.92 -0.17 0.23
N ALA A 133 -3.00 0.79 0.10
CA ALA A 133 -1.62 0.66 0.57
C ALA A 133 -1.54 0.35 2.07
N ARG A 134 -2.37 1.01 2.88
CA ARG A 134 -2.45 0.75 4.33
C ARG A 134 -2.98 -0.65 4.64
N THR A 135 -3.96 -1.13 3.90
CA THR A 135 -4.51 -2.48 4.06
C THR A 135 -3.46 -3.54 3.77
N LEU A 136 -2.67 -3.36 2.70
CA LEU A 136 -1.55 -4.25 2.38
C LEU A 136 -0.49 -4.26 3.48
N LEU A 137 -0.12 -3.09 4.01
CA LEU A 137 0.81 -2.99 5.14
C LEU A 137 0.27 -3.69 6.39
N GLU A 138 -1.02 -3.49 6.70
CA GLU A 138 -1.65 -4.14 7.85
C GLU A 138 -1.61 -5.66 7.74
N GLY A 139 -1.80 -6.21 6.55
CA GLY A 139 -1.65 -7.64 6.28
C GLY A 139 -0.24 -8.15 6.61
N LEU A 140 0.82 -7.43 6.21
CA LEU A 140 2.20 -7.79 6.55
C LEU A 140 2.45 -7.74 8.07
N VAL A 141 1.99 -6.68 8.74
CA VAL A 141 2.15 -6.53 10.19
C VAL A 141 1.39 -7.63 10.95
N ARG A 142 0.21 -8.03 10.46
CA ARG A 142 -0.57 -9.12 11.06
C ARG A 142 0.18 -10.45 10.99
N ARG A 143 0.82 -10.78 9.88
CA ARG A 143 1.66 -11.98 9.76
C ARG A 143 2.82 -11.97 10.76
N VAL A 144 3.45 -10.81 11.01
CA VAL A 144 4.47 -10.67 12.06
C VAL A 144 3.88 -10.94 13.45
N ALA A 145 2.63 -10.49 13.70
CA ALA A 145 1.93 -10.74 14.97
C ALA A 145 1.58 -12.22 15.14
N GLU A 146 1.02 -12.88 14.12
CA GLU A 146 0.69 -14.32 14.08
C GLU A 146 1.92 -15.19 14.38
N ALA A 147 3.08 -14.80 13.83
CA ALA A 147 4.37 -15.43 14.15
C ALA A 147 4.88 -15.14 15.58
N GLY A 148 4.14 -14.37 16.39
CA GLY A 148 4.53 -14.00 17.75
C GLY A 148 5.72 -13.05 17.83
N ARG A 149 6.06 -12.36 16.72
CA ARG A 149 7.25 -11.52 16.60
C ARG A 149 6.95 -10.02 16.69
N LEU A 150 5.69 -9.63 16.99
CA LEU A 150 5.32 -8.23 17.15
C LEU A 150 5.35 -7.81 18.62
N ARG A 151 5.97 -6.67 18.91
CA ARG A 151 6.16 -6.11 20.26
C ARG A 151 5.02 -5.24 20.73
N VAL A 152 4.31 -4.59 19.78
CA VAL A 152 3.21 -3.66 20.01
C VAL A 152 1.98 -4.11 19.23
N GLY A 153 0.79 -3.62 19.57
CA GLY A 153 -0.43 -4.00 18.84
C GLY A 153 -0.36 -3.67 17.34
N VAL A 154 -1.00 -4.51 16.50
CA VAL A 154 -0.99 -4.43 15.03
C VAL A 154 -1.27 -3.00 14.53
N GLY A 155 -2.34 -2.36 15.02
CA GLY A 155 -2.70 -1.00 14.58
C GLY A 155 -1.65 0.07 14.95
N ARG A 156 -0.92 -0.09 16.07
CA ARG A 156 0.16 0.83 16.46
C ARG A 156 1.38 0.62 15.55
N ALA A 157 1.79 -0.64 15.33
CA ALA A 157 2.89 -0.98 14.45
C ALA A 157 2.62 -0.48 13.02
N THR A 158 1.42 -0.73 12.48
CA THR A 158 1.02 -0.25 11.15
C THR A 158 1.16 1.27 11.05
N ARG A 159 0.70 2.03 12.05
CA ARG A 159 0.83 3.50 12.06
C ARG A 159 2.27 3.96 12.13
N MET A 160 3.12 3.31 12.95
CA MET A 160 4.54 3.68 13.06
C MET A 160 5.27 3.46 11.75
N ILE A 161 5.10 2.30 11.12
CA ILE A 161 5.73 1.94 9.85
C ILE A 161 5.22 2.87 8.73
N HIS A 162 3.91 3.10 8.67
CA HIS A 162 3.31 4.00 7.68
C HIS A 162 3.83 5.44 7.81
N ALA A 163 3.84 6.00 9.04
CA ALA A 163 4.33 7.34 9.28
C ALA A 163 5.80 7.51 8.86
N GLY A 164 6.66 6.53 9.21
CA GLY A 164 8.05 6.55 8.80
C GLY A 164 8.23 6.43 7.29
N GLY A 165 7.55 5.47 6.65
CA GLY A 165 7.62 5.26 5.21
C GLY A 165 7.15 6.49 4.41
N VAL A 166 6.01 7.08 4.80
CA VAL A 166 5.50 8.30 4.16
C VAL A 166 6.47 9.46 4.35
N GLY A 167 6.97 9.67 5.58
CA GLY A 167 7.93 10.73 5.87
C GLY A 167 9.21 10.59 5.06
N VAL A 168 9.78 9.39 4.98
CA VAL A 168 10.99 9.09 4.19
C VAL A 168 10.75 9.40 2.71
N VAL A 169 9.65 8.92 2.11
CA VAL A 169 9.40 9.18 0.68
C VAL A 169 9.23 10.66 0.42
N LEU A 170 8.41 11.38 1.21
CA LEU A 170 8.21 12.81 1.02
C LEU A 170 9.52 13.61 1.16
N THR A 171 10.39 13.21 2.09
CA THR A 171 11.72 13.79 2.24
C THR A 171 12.60 13.53 1.02
N LEU A 172 12.62 12.29 0.51
CA LEU A 172 13.47 11.90 -0.60
C LEU A 172 13.00 12.48 -1.94
N ILE A 173 11.70 12.61 -2.18
CA ILE A 173 11.21 13.22 -3.44
C ILE A 173 11.40 14.73 -3.48
N ALA A 174 11.58 15.39 -2.34
CA ALA A 174 11.88 16.81 -2.27
C ALA A 174 13.33 17.16 -2.64
N VAL A 175 14.20 16.14 -2.74
CA VAL A 175 15.63 16.30 -3.12
C VAL A 175 15.84 15.77 -4.53
N GLU A 176 16.55 16.54 -5.35
CA GLU A 176 16.84 16.13 -6.73
C GLU A 176 17.99 15.12 -6.80
N GLY A 177 17.82 14.15 -7.69
CA GLY A 177 18.83 13.22 -8.26
C GLY A 177 19.97 12.80 -7.35
N PRO A 178 21.19 13.28 -7.62
CA PRO A 178 22.40 12.76 -6.99
C PRO A 178 22.57 13.10 -5.50
N ASP A 179 21.87 14.12 -5.01
CA ASP A 179 21.94 14.54 -3.60
C ASP A 179 20.97 13.75 -2.70
N ARG A 180 20.24 12.80 -3.27
CA ARG A 180 19.27 11.96 -2.56
C ARG A 180 19.97 10.88 -1.74
N ASP A 181 19.97 11.04 -0.42
CA ASP A 181 20.53 10.05 0.50
C ASP A 181 19.56 8.88 0.77
N LEU A 182 19.71 7.79 0.05
CA LEU A 182 18.90 6.58 0.21
C LEU A 182 19.19 5.84 1.53
N ALA A 183 20.32 6.07 2.18
CA ALA A 183 20.64 5.46 3.47
C ALA A 183 19.66 5.89 4.58
N VAL A 184 19.03 7.06 4.44
CA VAL A 184 17.95 7.52 5.34
C VAL A 184 16.81 6.52 5.37
N SER A 185 16.46 5.92 4.22
CA SER A 185 15.41 4.89 4.15
C SER A 185 15.80 3.65 4.94
N ASP A 186 16.99 3.11 4.71
CA ASP A 186 17.45 1.88 5.35
C ASP A 186 17.56 2.02 6.87
N LEU A 187 18.16 3.13 7.33
CA LEU A 187 18.31 3.42 8.75
C LEU A 187 16.95 3.60 9.44
N THR A 188 16.02 4.32 8.80
CA THR A 188 14.67 4.52 9.34
C THR A 188 13.90 3.20 9.39
N ARG A 189 13.99 2.37 8.33
CA ARG A 189 13.39 1.04 8.29
C ARG A 189 13.85 0.20 9.47
N GLU A 190 15.18 0.05 9.65
CA GLU A 190 15.71 -0.81 10.72
C GLU A 190 15.37 -0.27 12.11
N ALA A 191 15.41 1.04 12.33
CA ALA A 191 15.01 1.65 13.59
C ALA A 191 13.53 1.34 13.93
N ILE A 192 12.63 1.48 12.97
CA ILE A 192 11.20 1.22 13.17
C ILE A 192 10.94 -0.28 13.32
N VAL A 193 11.55 -1.13 12.49
CA VAL A 193 11.42 -2.60 12.59
C VAL A 193 11.89 -3.06 13.97
N ALA A 194 13.03 -2.60 14.45
CA ALA A 194 13.53 -2.92 15.80
C ALA A 194 12.60 -2.44 16.92
N ALA A 195 11.94 -1.30 16.72
CA ALA A 195 10.99 -0.76 17.70
C ALA A 195 9.69 -1.59 17.79
N VAL A 196 9.22 -2.16 16.66
CA VAL A 196 7.92 -2.84 16.59
C VAL A 196 8.03 -4.36 16.65
N THR A 197 9.21 -4.96 16.37
CA THR A 197 9.40 -6.42 16.34
C THR A 197 10.26 -6.92 17.52
N MET A 198 10.19 -8.21 17.76
CA MET A 198 11.05 -8.95 18.69
C MET A 198 11.90 -9.94 17.91
N ASP A 199 13.20 -10.02 18.23
CA ASP A 199 14.04 -11.11 17.76
C ASP A 199 13.63 -12.40 18.48
N THR A 200 13.10 -13.35 17.73
CA THR A 200 12.94 -14.72 18.20
C THR A 200 14.21 -15.48 17.88
N LEU A 201 14.95 -15.91 18.90
CA LEU A 201 16.05 -16.86 18.72
C LEU A 201 15.48 -18.19 18.18
N PRO A 202 16.25 -18.94 17.36
CA PRO A 202 15.91 -20.32 17.03
C PRO A 202 15.66 -21.12 18.32
N GLY A 203 14.43 -21.63 18.48
CA GLY A 203 14.00 -22.30 19.71
C GLY A 203 12.95 -21.56 20.54
N GLY A 204 12.45 -20.40 20.10
CA GLY A 204 11.28 -19.75 20.70
C GLY A 204 11.52 -19.01 22.01
N VAL A 205 12.77 -18.84 22.44
CA VAL A 205 13.08 -18.11 23.66
C VAL A 205 13.35 -16.64 23.35
N THR A 206 12.33 -15.79 23.54
CA THR A 206 12.50 -14.33 23.48
C THR A 206 13.37 -13.86 24.66
N LYS A 207 14.50 -13.19 24.38
CA LYS A 207 15.24 -12.44 25.38
C LYS A 207 14.44 -11.21 25.80
N GLY A 208 13.54 -11.36 26.75
CA GLY A 208 12.77 -10.25 27.34
C GLY A 208 12.13 -10.74 28.61
N ALA A 209 12.43 -10.10 29.74
CA ALA A 209 11.83 -10.44 31.03
C ALA A 209 10.53 -9.64 31.25
N GLY A 210 9.54 -10.27 31.90
CA GLY A 210 8.39 -9.58 32.46
C GLY A 210 7.32 -9.07 31.47
N PRO A 211 6.77 -7.87 31.69
CA PRO A 211 5.58 -7.35 31.04
C PRO A 211 5.63 -7.34 29.50
N ARG A 212 6.78 -7.03 28.91
CA ARG A 212 6.99 -7.01 27.44
C ARG A 212 6.76 -8.38 26.79
N ARG A 213 7.08 -9.47 27.50
CA ARG A 213 6.85 -10.84 26.99
C ARG A 213 5.37 -11.20 27.04
N VAL A 214 4.67 -10.75 28.08
CA VAL A 214 3.22 -10.94 28.20
C VAL A 214 2.51 -10.19 27.09
N ALA A 215 2.84 -8.91 26.87
CA ALA A 215 2.27 -8.09 25.82
C ALA A 215 2.47 -8.72 24.43
N GLY A 216 3.66 -9.19 24.09
CA GLY A 216 3.93 -9.86 22.81
C GLY A 216 3.12 -11.15 22.62
N ARG A 217 2.93 -11.94 23.69
CA ARG A 217 2.06 -13.14 23.65
C ARG A 217 0.59 -12.78 23.51
N ALA A 218 0.13 -11.70 24.15
CA ALA A 218 -1.22 -11.20 24.00
C ALA A 218 -1.48 -10.68 22.56
N VAL A 219 -0.51 -10.01 21.94
CA VAL A 219 -0.57 -9.59 20.52
C VAL A 219 -0.71 -10.80 19.60
N ALA A 220 0.12 -11.82 19.78
CA ALA A 220 0.07 -13.04 18.97
C ALA A 220 -1.26 -13.77 19.12
N LEU A 221 -1.73 -13.99 20.35
CA LEU A 221 -3.02 -14.65 20.61
C LEU A 221 -4.17 -13.86 19.99
N LYS A 222 -4.17 -12.54 20.12
CA LYS A 222 -5.21 -11.69 19.53
C LYS A 222 -5.23 -11.76 18.00
N ALA A 223 -4.07 -11.90 17.35
CA ALA A 223 -3.97 -12.00 15.89
C ALA A 223 -4.61 -13.27 15.35
N VAL A 224 -4.47 -14.41 16.06
CA VAL A 224 -5.02 -15.73 15.66
C VAL A 224 -6.39 -16.04 16.27
N LEU A 225 -6.89 -15.21 17.15
CA LEU A 225 -8.20 -15.43 17.80
C LEU A 225 -9.38 -15.63 16.82
N PRO A 226 -9.43 -14.96 15.66
CA PRO A 226 -10.46 -15.21 14.64
C PRO A 226 -10.51 -16.66 14.13
N GLU A 227 -9.39 -17.38 14.12
CA GLU A 227 -9.33 -18.79 13.68
C GLU A 227 -10.04 -19.72 14.67
N ALA A 228 -10.10 -19.35 15.94
CA ALA A 228 -10.81 -20.06 16.99
C ALA A 228 -12.25 -19.60 17.19
N ALA A 229 -12.86 -18.93 16.22
CA ALA A 229 -14.17 -18.31 16.34
C ALA A 229 -15.29 -19.29 16.74
N ALA A 230 -15.19 -20.57 16.36
CA ALA A 230 -16.17 -21.61 16.71
C ALA A 230 -16.07 -22.06 18.18
N ALA A 231 -14.96 -21.82 18.88
CA ALA A 231 -14.74 -22.24 20.26
C ALA A 231 -15.38 -21.30 21.30
N PHE A 232 -15.77 -20.10 20.89
CA PHE A 232 -16.27 -19.05 21.78
C PHE A 232 -17.54 -18.41 21.26
N THR A 233 -18.43 -18.00 22.15
CA THR A 233 -19.54 -17.10 21.83
C THR A 233 -19.03 -15.71 21.44
N ALA A 234 -19.88 -14.91 20.83
CA ALA A 234 -19.54 -13.54 20.47
C ALA A 234 -19.15 -12.67 21.70
N ALA A 235 -19.83 -12.87 22.84
CA ALA A 235 -19.55 -12.16 24.08
C ALA A 235 -18.19 -12.56 24.69
N GLU A 236 -17.87 -13.84 24.70
CA GLU A 236 -16.60 -14.34 25.20
C GLU A 236 -15.42 -13.85 24.33
N ARG A 237 -15.56 -13.83 23.00
CA ARG A 237 -14.55 -13.27 22.12
C ARG A 237 -14.32 -11.77 22.36
N ALA A 238 -15.39 -11.01 22.56
CA ALA A 238 -15.28 -9.58 22.85
C ALA A 238 -14.57 -9.34 24.19
N LEU A 239 -14.91 -10.08 25.22
CA LEU A 239 -14.29 -9.98 26.54
C LEU A 239 -12.80 -10.40 26.52
N LEU A 240 -12.49 -11.50 25.86
CA LEU A 240 -11.10 -11.95 25.69
C LEU A 240 -10.28 -10.92 24.92
N ALA A 241 -10.81 -10.35 23.83
CA ALA A 241 -10.15 -9.30 23.07
C ALA A 241 -9.84 -8.07 23.94
N GLU A 242 -10.77 -7.66 24.81
CA GLU A 242 -10.60 -6.55 25.74
C GLU A 242 -9.49 -6.84 26.77
N TRP A 243 -9.44 -8.05 27.33
CA TRP A 243 -8.38 -8.45 28.26
C TRP A 243 -7.00 -8.46 27.59
N LEU A 244 -6.93 -8.97 26.37
CA LEU A 244 -5.69 -8.96 25.61
C LEU A 244 -5.24 -7.52 25.29
N ASP A 245 -6.19 -6.61 24.98
CA ASP A 245 -5.87 -5.20 24.77
C ASP A 245 -5.27 -4.54 26.03
N ARG A 246 -5.79 -4.83 27.20
CA ARG A 246 -5.21 -4.34 28.46
C ARG A 246 -3.77 -4.84 28.65
N LEU A 247 -3.52 -6.13 28.42
CA LEU A 247 -2.16 -6.70 28.51
C LEU A 247 -1.19 -6.10 27.47
N ILE A 248 -1.68 -5.65 26.31
CA ILE A 248 -0.87 -5.00 25.28
C ILE A 248 -0.56 -3.54 25.62
N GLN A 249 -1.43 -2.89 26.42
CA GLN A 249 -1.28 -1.47 26.79
C GLN A 249 -0.45 -1.25 28.06
N GLU A 250 -0.30 -2.27 28.90
CA GLU A 250 0.58 -2.18 30.06
C GLU A 250 2.05 -2.05 29.64
N PRO A 251 2.78 -1.05 30.17
CA PRO A 251 4.17 -0.74 29.79
C PRO A 251 5.20 -1.78 30.24
#